data_eec051a91ca3d1f98a3bcd3120caa108
#
_entry.id   eec051a91ca3d1f98a3bcd3120caa108
#
_cell.length_a   1.000
_cell.length_b   1.000
_cell.length_c   1.000
_cell.angle_alpha   90.00
_cell.angle_beta   90.00
_cell.angle_gamma   90.00
#
_symmetry.space_group_name_H-M   'P 1'
#
loop_
_entity.id
_entity.type
_entity.pdbx_description
1 polymer ?
#
loop_
_entity_poly.entity_id
_entity_poly.type
_entity_poly.pdbx_seq_one_letter_code
_entity_poly.pdbx_strand_id
1 'polypeptide(L)'
;IMKTNRFRSKFREFSSILRNEYRHIFHDAGVILIVIGAIFIYSTAYSLAYKNEVLRNVPVAVVDNSHTAQSRQLVRALDATPNLRVAYKSSSLEEAKRLFHERKINGIIVIPSDYEKKIMRNERVNISIYADASYFLMYRQVFFDVMGSVLYSNSQIEWVRFVAKGAQPGQAAALSNPVQTTIENMYNPYGGYATFIMPAILIVIIQQTLLIGIGMV
;
A
#
# COMPACT_ATOMS: atom_id res chain seq x y z
N ILE A 1 45.89 -17.56 41.64
CA ILE A 1 46.83 -16.85 40.72
C ILE A 1 46.86 -17.53 39.33
N MET A 2 46.64 -18.85 39.20
CA MET A 2 46.70 -19.57 37.92
C MET A 2 45.51 -19.35 36.96
N LYS A 3 44.30 -19.03 37.46
CA LYS A 3 43.12 -18.81 36.60
C LYS A 3 43.14 -17.48 35.83
N THR A 4 43.74 -16.44 36.38
CA THR A 4 43.77 -15.08 35.79
C THR A 4 44.73 -15.00 34.57
N ASN A 5 45.81 -15.79 34.57
CA ASN A 5 46.74 -15.83 33.43
C ASN A 5 46.15 -16.54 32.21
N ARG A 6 45.32 -17.56 32.41
CA ARG A 6 44.65 -18.31 31.34
C ARG A 6 43.57 -17.50 30.65
N PHE A 7 42.92 -16.60 31.37
CA PHE A 7 41.93 -15.68 30.77
C PHE A 7 42.61 -14.58 29.93
N ARG A 8 43.74 -14.04 30.44
CA ARG A 8 44.53 -13.04 29.69
C ARG A 8 45.16 -13.59 28.41
N SER A 9 45.63 -14.85 28.42
CA SER A 9 46.19 -15.49 27.21
C SER A 9 45.09 -15.71 26.15
N LYS A 10 43.94 -16.24 26.55
CA LYS A 10 42.78 -16.42 25.63
C LYS A 10 42.27 -15.11 25.07
N PHE A 11 42.28 -14.03 25.83
CA PHE A 11 41.85 -12.70 25.34
C PHE A 11 42.89 -12.12 24.34
N ARG A 12 44.18 -12.38 24.55
CA ARG A 12 45.23 -12.01 23.59
C ARG A 12 45.13 -12.81 22.29
N GLU A 13 44.92 -14.09 22.34
CA GLU A 13 44.68 -14.95 21.17
C GLU A 13 43.44 -14.51 20.44
N PHE A 14 42.35 -14.28 21.10
CA PHE A 14 41.13 -13.75 20.49
C PHE A 14 41.36 -12.39 19.81
N SER A 15 42.01 -11.46 20.50
CA SER A 15 42.35 -10.15 19.94
C SER A 15 43.32 -10.23 18.74
N SER A 16 44.26 -11.19 18.72
CA SER A 16 45.15 -11.38 17.58
C SER A 16 44.44 -11.99 16.36
N ILE A 17 43.54 -12.94 16.57
CA ILE A 17 42.68 -13.54 15.56
C ILE A 17 41.80 -12.44 14.95
N LEU A 18 41.12 -11.68 15.81
CA LEU A 18 40.22 -10.59 15.40
C LEU A 18 40.96 -9.53 14.55
N ARG A 19 42.15 -9.17 14.93
CA ARG A 19 42.99 -8.22 14.18
C ARG A 19 43.44 -8.80 12.83
N ASN A 20 43.77 -10.08 12.76
CA ASN A 20 44.13 -10.72 11.51
C ASN A 20 42.95 -10.82 10.56
N GLU A 21 41.78 -11.24 11.05
CA GLU A 21 40.54 -11.30 10.25
C GLU A 21 40.16 -9.91 9.72
N TYR A 22 40.22 -8.89 10.58
CA TYR A 22 40.01 -7.50 10.14
C TYR A 22 40.96 -7.11 9.01
N ARG A 23 42.24 -7.53 9.08
CA ARG A 23 43.23 -7.19 8.07
C ARG A 23 42.98 -7.95 6.77
N HIS A 24 42.55 -9.20 6.82
CA HIS A 24 42.17 -9.97 5.64
C HIS A 24 40.93 -9.37 4.97
N ILE A 25 39.88 -9.06 5.70
CA ILE A 25 38.67 -8.43 5.17
C ILE A 25 38.97 -7.11 4.45
N PHE A 26 39.79 -6.25 5.03
CA PHE A 26 40.15 -4.95 4.42
C PHE A 26 41.25 -5.00 3.37
N HIS A 27 41.88 -6.12 3.13
CA HIS A 27 42.85 -6.30 2.05
C HIS A 27 42.29 -7.07 0.83
N ASP A 28 41.16 -7.72 0.97
CA ASP A 28 40.48 -8.39 -0.13
C ASP A 28 39.46 -7.44 -0.78
N ALA A 29 39.78 -7.06 -2.03
CA ALA A 29 38.94 -6.16 -2.81
C ALA A 29 37.53 -6.75 -3.08
N GLY A 30 37.42 -8.09 -3.20
CA GLY A 30 36.13 -8.77 -3.39
C GLY A 30 35.27 -8.69 -2.16
N VAL A 31 35.84 -8.91 -0.98
CA VAL A 31 35.12 -8.81 0.30
C VAL A 31 34.67 -7.36 0.57
N ILE A 32 35.53 -6.36 0.32
CA ILE A 32 35.16 -4.94 0.45
C ILE A 32 34.02 -4.59 -0.50
N LEU A 33 34.10 -5.05 -1.75
CA LEU A 33 33.05 -4.78 -2.73
C LEU A 33 31.72 -5.37 -2.30
N ILE A 34 31.69 -6.56 -1.73
CA ILE A 34 30.47 -7.20 -1.28
C ILE A 34 29.96 -6.58 0.02
N VAL A 35 30.81 -6.44 1.03
CA VAL A 35 30.39 -5.98 2.37
C VAL A 35 30.02 -4.50 2.37
N ILE A 36 30.76 -3.66 1.66
CA ILE A 36 30.56 -2.21 1.64
C ILE A 36 29.82 -1.78 0.36
N GLY A 37 30.35 -2.21 -0.81
CA GLY A 37 29.82 -1.81 -2.10
C GLY A 37 28.38 -2.29 -2.32
N ALA A 38 28.07 -3.53 -1.98
CA ALA A 38 26.71 -4.06 -2.12
C ALA A 38 25.70 -3.29 -1.25
N ILE A 39 26.04 -2.93 -0.02
CA ILE A 39 25.16 -2.14 0.84
C ILE A 39 24.81 -0.80 0.18
N PHE A 40 25.78 -0.08 -0.35
CA PHE A 40 25.55 1.20 -1.03
C PHE A 40 24.76 1.03 -2.33
N ILE A 41 25.13 0.06 -3.15
CA ILE A 41 24.47 -0.21 -4.45
C ILE A 41 23.02 -0.60 -4.22
N TYR A 42 22.75 -1.57 -3.34
CA TYR A 42 21.40 -2.03 -3.08
C TYR A 42 20.55 -0.95 -2.41
N SER A 43 21.08 -0.22 -1.41
CA SER A 43 20.35 0.88 -0.75
C SER A 43 19.95 1.96 -1.76
N THR A 44 20.86 2.31 -2.67
CA THR A 44 20.58 3.31 -3.72
C THR A 44 19.57 2.78 -4.74
N ALA A 45 19.76 1.55 -5.22
CA ALA A 45 18.89 0.93 -6.21
C ALA A 45 17.45 0.76 -5.68
N TYR A 46 17.30 0.27 -4.45
CA TYR A 46 15.99 0.15 -3.83
C TYR A 46 15.33 1.51 -3.55
N SER A 47 16.10 2.49 -3.07
CA SER A 47 15.58 3.86 -2.84
C SER A 47 15.07 4.49 -4.14
N LEU A 48 15.76 4.28 -5.26
CA LEU A 48 15.33 4.75 -6.58
C LEU A 48 14.09 3.99 -7.09
N ALA A 49 14.06 2.67 -6.92
CA ALA A 49 12.95 1.82 -7.37
C ALA A 49 11.63 2.16 -6.62
N TYR A 50 11.73 2.47 -5.33
CA TYR A 50 10.57 2.81 -4.49
C TYR A 50 10.34 4.31 -4.33
N LYS A 51 10.96 5.16 -5.16
CA LYS A 51 10.80 6.63 -5.09
C LYS A 51 9.34 7.08 -5.19
N ASN A 52 8.51 6.37 -5.95
CA ASN A 52 7.08 6.65 -6.05
C ASN A 52 6.33 5.87 -4.95
N GLU A 53 6.40 6.39 -3.72
CA GLU A 53 5.83 5.76 -2.52
C GLU A 53 4.31 5.59 -2.55
N VAL A 54 3.62 6.47 -3.26
CA VAL A 54 2.15 6.51 -3.35
C VAL A 54 1.73 6.25 -4.78
N LEU A 55 0.96 5.19 -4.99
CA LEU A 55 0.32 4.93 -6.27
C LEU A 55 -0.76 5.97 -6.51
N ARG A 56 -0.67 6.70 -7.63
CA ARG A 56 -1.68 7.67 -8.05
C ARG A 56 -2.23 7.29 -9.41
N ASN A 57 -3.47 7.71 -9.67
CA ASN A 57 -4.14 7.49 -10.96
C ASN A 57 -4.19 6.00 -11.38
N VAL A 58 -4.38 5.08 -10.41
CA VAL A 58 -4.53 3.65 -10.71
C VAL A 58 -5.73 3.45 -11.63
N PRO A 59 -5.54 2.94 -12.86
CA PRO A 59 -6.64 2.82 -13.80
C PRO A 59 -7.59 1.70 -13.38
N VAL A 60 -8.87 2.02 -13.32
CA VAL A 60 -9.96 1.07 -13.04
C VAL A 60 -11.05 1.14 -14.10
N ALA A 61 -11.80 0.06 -14.26
CA ALA A 61 -13.03 0.06 -15.04
C ALA A 61 -14.26 0.04 -14.13
N VAL A 62 -15.29 0.74 -14.54
CA VAL A 62 -16.60 0.71 -13.89
C VAL A 62 -17.60 0.08 -14.84
N VAL A 63 -18.31 -0.93 -14.36
CA VAL A 63 -19.47 -1.55 -15.02
C VAL A 63 -20.72 -1.06 -14.28
N ASP A 64 -21.35 -0.02 -14.82
CA ASP A 64 -22.57 0.55 -14.25
C ASP A 64 -23.81 -0.04 -14.94
N ASN A 65 -24.40 -1.07 -14.30
CA ASN A 65 -25.64 -1.69 -14.80
C ASN A 65 -26.90 -0.92 -14.37
N SER A 66 -26.77 0.08 -13.49
CA SER A 66 -27.91 0.86 -12.98
C SER A 66 -28.26 2.03 -13.90
N HIS A 67 -27.25 2.69 -14.47
CA HIS A 67 -27.38 3.87 -15.35
C HIS A 67 -28.20 5.02 -14.75
N THR A 68 -28.26 5.16 -13.42
CA THR A 68 -29.09 6.12 -12.69
C THR A 68 -28.31 7.36 -12.28
N ALA A 69 -29.00 8.35 -11.70
CA ALA A 69 -28.36 9.54 -11.15
C ALA A 69 -27.44 9.18 -9.97
N GLN A 70 -27.89 8.26 -9.13
CA GLN A 70 -27.15 7.81 -7.94
C GLN A 70 -25.89 7.03 -8.32
N SER A 71 -25.97 6.10 -9.32
CA SER A 71 -24.78 5.37 -9.77
C SER A 71 -23.76 6.31 -10.39
N ARG A 72 -24.20 7.31 -11.20
CA ARG A 72 -23.29 8.33 -11.75
C ARG A 72 -22.62 9.19 -10.68
N GLN A 73 -23.30 9.45 -9.57
CA GLN A 73 -22.71 10.17 -8.42
C GLN A 73 -21.60 9.35 -7.77
N LEU A 74 -21.83 8.05 -7.56
CA LEU A 74 -20.78 7.15 -7.06
C LEU A 74 -19.59 7.08 -8.01
N VAL A 75 -19.83 6.95 -9.33
CA VAL A 75 -18.73 6.94 -10.32
C VAL A 75 -17.91 8.23 -10.28
N ARG A 76 -18.57 9.39 -10.12
CA ARG A 76 -17.85 10.66 -9.94
C ARG A 76 -17.06 10.71 -8.65
N ALA A 77 -17.58 10.16 -7.56
CA ALA A 77 -16.87 10.08 -6.28
C ALA A 77 -15.62 9.19 -6.38
N LEU A 78 -15.71 8.08 -7.10
CA LEU A 78 -14.56 7.21 -7.40
C LEU A 78 -13.49 7.94 -8.22
N ASP A 79 -13.88 8.64 -9.27
CA ASP A 79 -12.96 9.36 -10.16
C ASP A 79 -12.36 10.62 -9.51
N ALA A 80 -13.01 11.16 -8.48
CA ALA A 80 -12.53 12.30 -7.71
C ALA A 80 -11.45 11.93 -6.68
N THR A 81 -11.18 10.64 -6.45
CA THR A 81 -10.10 10.22 -5.55
C THR A 81 -8.73 10.45 -6.20
N PRO A 82 -7.71 10.90 -5.45
CA PRO A 82 -6.40 11.23 -6.03
C PRO A 82 -5.65 10.00 -6.54
N ASN A 83 -6.04 8.81 -6.09
CA ASN A 83 -5.29 7.58 -6.34
C ASN A 83 -5.94 6.68 -7.40
N LEU A 84 -7.25 6.83 -7.66
CA LEU A 84 -7.95 6.10 -8.71
C LEU A 84 -8.20 7.01 -9.93
N ARG A 85 -8.30 6.38 -11.08
CA ARG A 85 -8.79 6.98 -12.31
C ARG A 85 -9.76 6.03 -12.98
N VAL A 86 -10.99 6.44 -13.17
CA VAL A 86 -11.98 5.68 -13.96
C VAL A 86 -11.61 5.79 -15.44
N ALA A 87 -10.70 4.89 -15.88
CA ALA A 87 -10.15 4.90 -17.22
C ALA A 87 -11.16 4.35 -18.26
N TYR A 88 -12.00 3.40 -17.85
CA TYR A 88 -12.97 2.75 -18.73
C TYR A 88 -14.33 2.64 -18.06
N LYS A 89 -15.37 2.90 -18.83
CA LYS A 89 -16.76 2.58 -18.50
C LYS A 89 -17.17 1.45 -19.41
N SER A 90 -17.17 0.23 -18.90
CA SER A 90 -17.45 -0.97 -19.66
C SER A 90 -18.93 -1.31 -19.61
N SER A 91 -19.44 -1.83 -20.73
CA SER A 91 -20.85 -2.22 -20.86
C SER A 91 -21.13 -3.56 -20.18
N SER A 92 -20.12 -4.41 -19.98
CA SER A 92 -20.25 -5.72 -19.36
C SER A 92 -19.04 -6.07 -18.48
N LEU A 93 -19.24 -7.02 -17.57
CA LEU A 93 -18.17 -7.57 -16.75
C LEU A 93 -17.13 -8.30 -17.59
N GLU A 94 -17.53 -8.96 -18.67
CA GLU A 94 -16.63 -9.71 -19.56
C GLU A 94 -15.69 -8.76 -20.30
N GLU A 95 -16.20 -7.65 -20.77
CA GLU A 95 -15.37 -6.59 -21.38
C GLU A 95 -14.36 -6.04 -20.37
N ALA A 96 -14.79 -5.74 -19.16
CA ALA A 96 -13.92 -5.26 -18.09
C ALA A 96 -12.86 -6.30 -17.72
N LYS A 97 -13.21 -7.59 -17.62
CA LYS A 97 -12.25 -8.68 -17.39
C LYS A 97 -11.21 -8.79 -18.51
N ARG A 98 -11.60 -8.59 -19.76
CA ARG A 98 -10.65 -8.59 -20.87
C ARG A 98 -9.64 -7.45 -20.72
N LEU A 99 -10.09 -6.23 -20.40
CA LEU A 99 -9.19 -5.09 -20.12
C LEU A 99 -8.25 -5.38 -18.94
N PHE A 100 -8.75 -6.10 -17.93
CA PHE A 100 -7.96 -6.52 -16.78
C PHE A 100 -6.87 -7.55 -17.17
N HIS A 101 -7.21 -8.56 -17.98
CA HIS A 101 -6.23 -9.54 -18.49
C HIS A 101 -5.21 -8.90 -19.44
N GLU A 102 -5.61 -7.88 -20.20
CA GLU A 102 -4.71 -7.08 -21.03
C GLU A 102 -3.83 -6.09 -20.22
N ARG A 103 -3.95 -6.10 -18.87
CA ARG A 103 -3.24 -5.21 -17.95
C ARG A 103 -3.45 -3.71 -18.22
N LYS A 104 -4.56 -3.35 -18.83
CA LYS A 104 -4.96 -1.95 -19.06
C LYS A 104 -5.57 -1.29 -17.83
N ILE A 105 -6.10 -2.11 -16.93
CA ILE A 105 -6.72 -1.71 -15.65
C ILE A 105 -6.25 -2.62 -14.51
N ASN A 106 -6.32 -2.09 -13.28
CA ASN A 106 -5.91 -2.79 -12.07
C ASN A 106 -7.08 -3.14 -11.14
N GLY A 107 -8.29 -2.72 -11.50
CA GLY A 107 -9.49 -3.02 -10.76
C GLY A 107 -10.76 -2.86 -11.58
N ILE A 108 -11.81 -3.56 -11.19
CA ILE A 108 -13.15 -3.49 -11.78
C ILE A 108 -14.16 -3.25 -10.67
N ILE A 109 -15.01 -2.26 -10.83
CA ILE A 109 -16.10 -1.94 -9.91
C ILE A 109 -17.41 -2.19 -10.64
N VAL A 110 -18.27 -3.05 -10.07
CA VAL A 110 -19.56 -3.40 -10.67
C VAL A 110 -20.68 -2.85 -9.80
N ILE A 111 -21.47 -1.96 -10.37
CA ILE A 111 -22.67 -1.38 -9.76
C ILE A 111 -23.88 -2.16 -10.31
N PRO A 112 -24.68 -2.80 -9.44
CA PRO A 112 -25.80 -3.64 -9.87
C PRO A 112 -26.97 -2.80 -10.43
N SER A 113 -27.79 -3.43 -11.25
CA SER A 113 -28.94 -2.77 -11.93
C SER A 113 -30.02 -2.27 -10.96
N ASP A 114 -30.11 -2.88 -9.78
CA ASP A 114 -31.08 -2.54 -8.74
C ASP A 114 -30.54 -1.50 -7.72
N TYR A 115 -29.37 -0.89 -7.99
CA TYR A 115 -28.66 0.00 -7.09
C TYR A 115 -29.57 1.12 -6.53
N GLU A 116 -30.13 1.96 -7.37
CA GLU A 116 -31.00 3.06 -6.95
C GLU A 116 -32.30 2.59 -6.33
N LYS A 117 -32.92 1.53 -6.90
CA LYS A 117 -34.17 0.97 -6.35
C LYS A 117 -34.01 0.49 -4.92
N LYS A 118 -32.94 -0.21 -4.61
CA LYS A 118 -32.64 -0.68 -3.25
C LYS A 118 -32.35 0.48 -2.31
N ILE A 119 -31.57 1.47 -2.74
CA ILE A 119 -31.32 2.68 -1.96
C ILE A 119 -32.64 3.37 -1.61
N MET A 120 -33.53 3.57 -2.57
CA MET A 120 -34.85 4.21 -2.32
C MET A 120 -35.73 3.43 -1.34
N ARG A 121 -35.60 2.09 -1.33
CA ARG A 121 -36.34 1.21 -0.42
C ARG A 121 -35.68 1.03 0.94
N ASN A 122 -34.56 1.68 1.22
CA ASN A 122 -33.71 1.45 2.40
C ASN A 122 -33.21 -0.01 2.52
N GLU A 123 -33.05 -0.68 1.39
CA GLU A 123 -32.49 -2.03 1.30
C GLU A 123 -30.97 -1.99 1.11
N ARG A 124 -30.28 -3.04 1.55
CA ARG A 124 -28.84 -3.18 1.32
C ARG A 124 -28.56 -3.49 -0.14
N VAL A 125 -27.56 -2.82 -0.69
CA VAL A 125 -27.04 -3.09 -2.04
C VAL A 125 -25.57 -3.45 -1.97
N ASN A 126 -25.15 -4.42 -2.76
CA ASN A 126 -23.76 -4.87 -2.81
C ASN A 126 -23.10 -4.35 -4.09
N ILE A 127 -21.97 -3.69 -3.95
CA ILE A 127 -21.07 -3.34 -5.04
C ILE A 127 -19.94 -4.37 -5.07
N SER A 128 -19.67 -4.95 -6.23
CA SER A 128 -18.59 -5.93 -6.37
C SER A 128 -17.32 -5.24 -6.83
N ILE A 129 -16.20 -5.57 -6.18
CA ILE A 129 -14.87 -5.06 -6.47
C ILE A 129 -13.98 -6.24 -6.86
N TYR A 130 -13.35 -6.17 -8.03
CA TYR A 130 -12.33 -7.11 -8.48
C TYR A 130 -11.02 -6.36 -8.60
N ALA A 131 -9.96 -6.87 -7.97
CA ALA A 131 -8.64 -6.27 -8.02
C ALA A 131 -7.56 -7.36 -8.02
N ASP A 132 -6.41 -7.06 -8.59
CA ASP A 132 -5.29 -8.00 -8.65
C ASP A 132 -4.59 -8.12 -7.29
N ALA A 133 -4.89 -9.22 -6.58
CA ALA A 133 -4.31 -9.50 -5.26
C ALA A 133 -2.82 -9.92 -5.32
N SER A 134 -2.28 -10.25 -6.50
CA SER A 134 -0.86 -10.56 -6.67
C SER A 134 0.02 -9.30 -6.54
N TYR A 135 -0.56 -8.13 -6.78
CA TYR A 135 0.06 -6.83 -6.55
C TYR A 135 -0.54 -6.15 -5.32
N PHE A 136 -0.03 -6.52 -4.15
CA PHE A 136 -0.57 -6.08 -2.86
C PHE A 136 -0.81 -4.57 -2.75
N LEU A 137 0.12 -3.74 -3.24
CA LEU A 137 -0.04 -2.29 -3.19
C LEU A 137 -1.20 -1.78 -4.03
N MET A 138 -1.36 -2.29 -5.25
CA MET A 138 -2.47 -1.91 -6.13
C MET A 138 -3.80 -2.42 -5.60
N TYR A 139 -3.85 -3.68 -5.13
CA TYR A 139 -5.02 -4.25 -4.47
C TYR A 139 -5.46 -3.38 -3.29
N ARG A 140 -4.53 -3.10 -2.37
CA ARG A 140 -4.79 -2.25 -1.20
C ARG A 140 -5.32 -0.89 -1.61
N GLN A 141 -4.69 -0.23 -2.58
CA GLN A 141 -5.08 1.10 -3.03
C GLN A 141 -6.49 1.11 -3.61
N VAL A 142 -6.78 0.21 -4.57
CA VAL A 142 -8.12 0.09 -5.17
C VAL A 142 -9.17 -0.19 -4.10
N PHE A 143 -8.89 -1.13 -3.19
CA PHE A 143 -9.83 -1.51 -2.14
C PHE A 143 -10.18 -0.35 -1.21
N PHE A 144 -9.17 0.34 -0.66
CA PHE A 144 -9.41 1.41 0.30
C PHE A 144 -10.06 2.64 -0.33
N ASP A 145 -9.68 3.01 -1.54
CA ASP A 145 -10.29 4.17 -2.21
C ASP A 145 -11.72 3.90 -2.64
N VAL A 146 -12.03 2.69 -3.13
CA VAL A 146 -13.42 2.32 -3.42
C VAL A 146 -14.25 2.27 -2.14
N MET A 147 -13.75 1.67 -1.07
CA MET A 147 -14.44 1.67 0.22
C MET A 147 -14.68 3.08 0.75
N GLY A 148 -13.68 3.95 0.69
CA GLY A 148 -13.82 5.35 1.09
C GLY A 148 -14.88 6.10 0.27
N SER A 149 -14.89 5.90 -1.05
CA SER A 149 -15.89 6.50 -1.95
C SER A 149 -17.31 5.99 -1.68
N VAL A 150 -17.45 4.71 -1.38
CA VAL A 150 -18.74 4.11 -1.01
C VAL A 150 -19.23 4.66 0.32
N LEU A 151 -18.38 4.75 1.34
CA LEU A 151 -18.72 5.32 2.65
C LEU A 151 -19.11 6.79 2.53
N TYR A 152 -18.36 7.58 1.75
CA TYR A 152 -18.71 8.96 1.45
C TYR A 152 -20.09 9.06 0.76
N SER A 153 -20.32 8.25 -0.27
CA SER A 153 -21.61 8.23 -0.98
C SER A 153 -22.77 7.85 -0.07
N ASN A 154 -22.59 6.87 0.83
CA ASN A 154 -23.57 6.49 1.82
C ASN A 154 -23.90 7.66 2.76
N SER A 155 -22.89 8.34 3.27
CA SER A 155 -23.07 9.53 4.12
C SER A 155 -23.86 10.63 3.41
N GLN A 156 -23.59 10.89 2.11
CA GLN A 156 -24.33 11.87 1.32
C GLN A 156 -25.79 11.46 1.11
N ILE A 157 -26.07 10.19 0.85
CA ILE A 157 -27.43 9.68 0.69
C ILE A 157 -28.21 9.86 2.00
N GLU A 158 -27.64 9.50 3.14
CA GLU A 158 -28.28 9.66 4.44
C GLU A 158 -28.48 11.15 4.78
N TRP A 159 -27.52 12.01 4.50
CA TRP A 159 -27.65 13.45 4.70
C TRP A 159 -28.88 14.02 3.95
N VAL A 160 -29.01 13.69 2.64
CA VAL A 160 -30.15 14.12 1.83
C VAL A 160 -31.46 13.61 2.43
N ARG A 161 -31.50 12.37 2.92
CA ARG A 161 -32.69 11.78 3.57
C ARG A 161 -33.08 12.52 4.83
N PHE A 162 -32.12 12.88 5.69
CA PHE A 162 -32.42 13.61 6.93
C PHE A 162 -32.89 15.03 6.64
N VAL A 163 -32.30 15.73 5.70
CA VAL A 163 -32.75 17.05 5.26
C VAL A 163 -34.18 16.98 4.69
N ALA A 164 -34.46 15.98 3.85
CA ALA A 164 -35.81 15.77 3.29
C ALA A 164 -36.89 15.49 4.38
N LYS A 165 -36.46 14.95 5.54
CA LYS A 165 -37.32 14.75 6.73
C LYS A 165 -37.43 15.98 7.64
N GLY A 166 -36.84 17.12 7.23
CA GLY A 166 -36.92 18.37 7.97
C GLY A 166 -35.81 18.62 8.99
N ALA A 167 -34.75 17.80 8.99
CA ALA A 167 -33.58 18.06 9.82
C ALA A 167 -32.82 19.28 9.30
N GLN A 168 -32.29 20.10 10.21
CA GLN A 168 -31.37 21.18 9.82
C GLN A 168 -30.07 20.62 9.23
N PRO A 169 -29.40 21.30 8.28
CA PRO A 169 -28.21 20.82 7.62
C PRO A 169 -27.11 20.34 8.57
N GLY A 170 -26.88 21.05 9.69
CA GLY A 170 -25.88 20.63 10.69
C GLY A 170 -26.29 19.38 11.47
N GLN A 171 -27.56 19.20 11.78
CA GLN A 171 -28.09 17.99 12.41
C GLN A 171 -28.04 16.81 11.43
N ALA A 172 -28.42 17.03 10.17
CA ALA A 172 -28.34 16.01 9.14
C ALA A 172 -26.90 15.51 8.96
N ALA A 173 -25.90 16.40 8.98
CA ALA A 173 -24.49 16.04 8.91
C ALA A 173 -24.05 15.17 10.11
N ALA A 174 -24.44 15.53 11.31
CA ALA A 174 -24.16 14.74 12.51
C ALA A 174 -24.84 13.37 12.50
N LEU A 175 -26.08 13.28 11.99
CA LEU A 175 -26.85 12.03 11.90
C LEU A 175 -26.33 11.12 10.78
N SER A 176 -25.90 11.68 9.65
CA SER A 176 -25.38 10.91 8.50
C SER A 176 -23.95 10.37 8.72
N ASN A 177 -23.18 11.02 9.57
CA ASN A 177 -21.81 10.60 9.92
C ASN A 177 -21.51 10.93 11.38
N PRO A 178 -22.12 10.18 12.34
CA PRO A 178 -22.02 10.47 13.77
C PRO A 178 -20.63 10.28 14.36
N VAL A 179 -19.79 9.49 13.71
CA VAL A 179 -18.42 9.23 14.14
C VAL A 179 -17.44 9.69 13.06
N GLN A 180 -16.73 10.76 13.34
CA GLN A 180 -15.65 11.23 12.49
C GLN A 180 -14.34 10.57 12.91
N THR A 181 -13.63 9.97 11.97
CA THR A 181 -12.34 9.37 12.23
C THR A 181 -11.26 10.31 11.69
N THR A 182 -10.39 10.78 12.58
CA THR A 182 -9.14 11.47 12.21
C THR A 182 -8.01 10.47 12.21
N ILE A 183 -7.36 10.28 11.09
CA ILE A 183 -6.21 9.39 10.97
C ILE A 183 -4.95 10.27 10.92
N GLU A 184 -4.15 10.18 11.98
CA GLU A 184 -2.83 10.80 12.01
C GLU A 184 -1.77 9.71 11.86
N ASN A 185 -1.07 9.72 10.74
CA ASN A 185 0.02 8.79 10.49
C ASN A 185 1.26 9.22 11.28
N MET A 186 1.52 8.54 12.40
CA MET A 186 2.76 8.75 13.16
C MET A 186 3.92 8.05 12.47
N TYR A 187 5.09 8.70 12.42
CA TYR A 187 6.35 8.21 11.83
C TYR A 187 6.37 7.98 10.31
N ASN A 188 5.23 7.91 9.65
CA ASN A 188 5.10 7.82 8.19
C ASN A 188 3.93 8.69 7.71
N PRO A 189 4.08 10.04 7.71
CA PRO A 189 2.97 10.97 7.45
C PRO A 189 2.34 10.79 6.06
N TYR A 190 3.11 10.33 5.09
CA TYR A 190 2.62 10.11 3.73
C TYR A 190 2.02 8.70 3.52
N GLY A 191 2.09 7.81 4.54
CA GLY A 191 1.61 6.44 4.42
C GLY A 191 2.35 5.63 3.33
N GLY A 192 3.56 6.07 2.97
CA GLY A 192 4.34 5.50 1.87
C GLY A 192 4.82 4.09 2.18
N TYR A 193 4.78 3.22 1.19
CA TYR A 193 5.22 1.83 1.33
C TYR A 193 6.74 1.72 1.49
N ALA A 194 7.50 2.57 0.79
CA ALA A 194 8.95 2.59 0.89
C ALA A 194 9.40 2.87 2.32
N THR A 195 8.82 3.88 2.97
CA THR A 195 9.13 4.23 4.36
C THR A 195 8.89 3.06 5.33
N PHE A 196 7.91 2.20 5.03
CA PHE A 196 7.62 1.00 5.83
C PHE A 196 8.58 -0.14 5.54
N ILE A 197 8.87 -0.44 4.26
CA ILE A 197 9.60 -1.65 3.87
C ILE A 197 11.12 -1.46 3.83
N MET A 198 11.61 -0.25 3.55
CA MET A 198 13.04 0.03 3.38
C MET A 198 13.90 -0.37 4.59
N PRO A 199 13.52 -0.08 5.84
CA PRO A 199 14.31 -0.53 7.00
C PRO A 199 14.48 -2.04 7.06
N ALA A 200 13.40 -2.81 6.74
CA ALA A 200 13.46 -4.27 6.73
C ALA A 200 14.38 -4.79 5.61
N ILE A 201 14.28 -4.22 4.40
CA ILE A 201 15.15 -4.57 3.26
C ILE A 201 16.60 -4.28 3.60
N LEU A 202 16.92 -3.13 4.19
CA LEU A 202 18.28 -2.76 4.57
C LEU A 202 18.87 -3.75 5.58
N ILE A 203 18.10 -4.16 6.59
CA ILE A 203 18.52 -5.16 7.57
C ILE A 203 18.84 -6.49 6.88
N VAL A 204 17.97 -6.94 5.96
CA VAL A 204 18.20 -8.19 5.20
C VAL A 204 19.45 -8.08 4.32
N ILE A 205 19.67 -6.95 3.64
CA ILE A 205 20.85 -6.72 2.82
C ILE A 205 22.11 -6.79 3.67
N ILE A 206 22.15 -6.09 4.81
CA ILE A 206 23.29 -6.11 5.73
C ILE A 206 23.55 -7.55 6.22
N GLN A 207 22.50 -8.27 6.61
CA GLN A 207 22.61 -9.65 7.07
C GLN A 207 23.17 -10.56 5.98
N GLN A 208 22.66 -10.47 4.74
CA GLN A 208 23.10 -11.29 3.62
C GLN A 208 24.56 -10.98 3.24
N THR A 209 24.91 -9.70 3.14
CA THR A 209 26.27 -9.28 2.78
C THR A 209 27.30 -9.69 3.85
N LEU A 210 26.95 -9.63 5.13
CA LEU A 210 27.80 -10.12 6.22
C LEU A 210 28.00 -11.64 6.16
N LEU A 211 26.93 -12.42 5.93
CA LEU A 211 27.02 -13.86 5.82
C LEU A 211 27.90 -14.29 4.64
N ILE A 212 27.74 -13.64 3.47
CA ILE A 212 28.56 -13.91 2.28
C ILE A 212 30.01 -13.49 2.56
N GLY A 213 30.24 -12.31 3.13
CA GLY A 213 31.58 -11.81 3.44
C GLY A 213 32.34 -12.74 4.40
N ILE A 214 31.68 -13.25 5.46
CA ILE A 214 32.28 -14.23 6.38
C ILE A 214 32.57 -15.57 5.68
N GLY A 215 31.72 -15.98 4.74
CA GLY A 215 31.93 -17.24 4.01
C GLY A 215 33.03 -17.18 2.93
N MET A 216 33.53 -15.99 2.60
CA MET A 216 34.63 -15.78 1.63
C MET A 216 36.01 -15.68 2.28
N VAL A 217 36.08 -15.50 3.60
CA VAL A 217 37.32 -15.46 4.40
C VAL A 217 37.58 -16.82 5.04
#